data_70d926d9dde1b1c480ea0c2557a3e95d
#
_entry.id   70d926d9dde1b1c480ea0c2557a3e95d
#
_cell.length_a   1.000
_cell.length_b   1.000
_cell.length_c   1.000
_cell.angle_alpha   90.00
_cell.angle_beta   90.00
_cell.angle_gamma   90.00
#
_symmetry.space_group_name_H-M   'P 1'
#
loop_
_entity.id
_entity.type
_entity.pdbx_description
1 polymer ?
#
loop_
_entity_poly.entity_id
_entity_poly.type
_entity_poly.pdbx_seq_one_letter_code
_entity_poly.pdbx_strand_id
1 'polypeptide(L)' 'MVMVKPGMPYLDIISRIKSEFKVPTFAYQVSGEYSMIKESINKGWLNEKVIMESLLSFKRAGANGILTYFALEIAEKL' A
#
# COMPACT_ATOMS: atom_id res chain seq x y z
N MET A 1 -2.59 -15.47 9.49
CA MET A 1 -2.56 -14.14 8.90
C MET A 1 -1.14 -13.59 8.94
N VAL A 2 -0.71 -12.98 7.85
CA VAL A 2 0.65 -12.46 7.70
C VAL A 2 0.58 -10.98 7.35
N MET A 3 1.51 -10.19 7.89
CA MET A 3 1.64 -8.76 7.63
C MET A 3 3.00 -8.47 7.01
N VAL A 4 3.03 -7.77 5.88
CA VAL A 4 4.26 -7.32 5.24
C VAL A 4 4.43 -5.83 5.46
N LYS A 5 5.54 -5.42 6.05
CA LYS A 5 5.84 -4.01 6.31
C LYS A 5 7.35 -3.74 6.27
N PRO A 6 7.80 -2.63 5.67
CA PRO A 6 7.00 -1.72 4.86
C PRO A 6 6.49 -2.42 3.59
N GLY A 7 5.29 -2.08 3.16
CA GLY A 7 4.64 -2.82 2.07
C GLY A 7 5.17 -2.51 0.69
N MET A 8 5.33 -1.23 0.35
CA MET A 8 5.69 -0.84 -1.01
C MET A 8 7.01 -1.41 -1.52
N PRO A 9 8.11 -1.43 -0.74
CA PRO A 9 9.36 -2.02 -1.22
C PRO A 9 9.32 -3.54 -1.35
N TYR A 10 8.30 -4.19 -0.79
CA TYR A 10 8.22 -5.65 -0.69
C TYR A 10 6.96 -6.24 -1.34
N LEU A 11 6.52 -5.64 -2.45
CA LEU A 11 5.36 -6.17 -3.19
C LEU A 11 5.61 -7.58 -3.69
N ASP A 12 6.84 -7.91 -4.04
CA ASP A 12 7.24 -9.25 -4.45
C ASP A 12 7.04 -10.26 -3.33
N ILE A 13 7.33 -9.86 -2.08
CA ILE A 13 7.15 -10.73 -0.92
C ILE A 13 5.65 -10.98 -0.69
N ILE A 14 4.81 -9.96 -0.85
CA ILE A 14 3.35 -10.11 -0.73
C ILE A 14 2.86 -11.14 -1.73
N SER A 15 3.26 -10.99 -2.99
CA SER A 15 2.87 -11.90 -4.07
C SER A 15 3.33 -13.33 -3.78
N ARG A 16 4.56 -13.46 -3.31
CA ARG A 16 5.16 -14.77 -3.03
C ARG A 16 4.49 -15.49 -1.87
N ILE A 17 4.24 -14.78 -0.78
CA ILE A 17 3.53 -15.33 0.38
C ILE A 17 2.14 -15.78 -0.03
N LYS A 18 1.41 -14.94 -0.76
CA LYS A 18 0.06 -15.25 -1.20
C LYS A 18 0.02 -16.48 -2.10
N SER A 19 0.97 -16.57 -3.02
CA SER A 19 1.06 -17.67 -3.98
C SER A 19 1.47 -18.99 -3.32
N GLU A 20 2.45 -18.97 -2.41
CA GLU A 20 3.00 -20.19 -1.81
C GLU A 20 2.20 -20.71 -0.63
N PHE A 21 1.71 -19.82 0.22
CA PHE A 21 1.04 -20.21 1.46
C PHE A 21 -0.47 -20.03 1.43
N LYS A 22 -1.00 -19.23 0.52
CA LYS A 22 -2.44 -18.97 0.36
C LYS A 22 -3.15 -18.59 1.65
N VAL A 23 -2.46 -17.87 2.51
CA VAL A 23 -3.01 -17.36 3.77
C VAL A 23 -3.43 -15.91 3.62
N PRO A 24 -4.36 -15.40 4.47
CA PRO A 24 -4.67 -13.98 4.46
C PRO A 24 -3.41 -13.16 4.66
N THR A 25 -3.10 -12.29 3.71
CA THR A 25 -1.89 -11.48 3.67
C THR A 25 -2.26 -10.01 3.67
N PHE A 26 -1.71 -9.25 4.61
CA PHE A 26 -1.95 -7.82 4.74
C PHE A 26 -0.67 -7.05 4.48
N ALA A 27 -0.82 -5.86 3.92
CA ALA A 27 0.30 -4.96 3.69
C ALA A 27 0.15 -3.71 4.57
N TYR A 28 1.24 -3.20 5.08
CA TYR A 28 1.24 -1.96 5.85
C TYR A 28 2.05 -0.90 5.12
N GLN A 29 1.37 0.16 4.69
CA GLN A 29 2.01 1.36 4.17
C GLN A 29 2.41 2.19 5.38
N VAL A 30 3.67 2.06 5.80
CA VAL A 30 4.15 2.65 7.05
C VAL A 30 4.26 4.18 6.96
N SER A 31 4.47 4.83 8.11
CA SER A 31 4.51 6.29 8.19
C SER A 31 5.54 6.93 7.27
N GLY A 32 6.70 6.29 7.08
CA GLY A 32 7.72 6.78 6.15
C GLY A 32 7.24 6.81 4.71
N GLU A 33 6.56 5.76 4.28
CA GLU A 33 5.97 5.70 2.94
C GLU A 33 4.88 6.76 2.77
N TYR A 34 4.02 6.91 3.77
CA TYR A 34 2.98 7.94 3.79
C TYR A 34 3.60 9.33 3.67
N SER A 35 4.62 9.61 4.48
CA SER A 35 5.29 10.93 4.48
C SER A 35 5.94 11.23 3.13
N MET A 36 6.60 10.26 2.51
CA MET A 36 7.21 10.44 1.19
C MET A 36 6.17 10.79 0.13
N ILE A 37 5.08 10.07 0.09
CA ILE A 37 4.01 10.30 -0.89
C ILE A 37 3.36 11.67 -0.65
N LYS A 38 2.99 11.96 0.60
CA LYS A 38 2.30 13.20 0.97
C LYS A 38 3.17 14.43 0.65
N GLU A 39 4.44 14.37 1.01
CA GLU A 39 5.37 15.47 0.77
C GLU A 39 5.61 15.69 -0.73
N SER A 40 5.71 14.61 -1.49
CA SER A 40 5.88 14.68 -2.95
C SER A 40 4.68 15.35 -3.62
N ILE A 41 3.48 15.07 -3.14
CA ILE A 41 2.25 15.70 -3.63
C ILE A 41 2.25 17.19 -3.26
N ASN A 42 2.58 17.51 -2.01
CA ASN A 42 2.59 18.90 -1.53
C ASN A 42 3.59 19.77 -2.30
N LYS A 43 4.71 19.20 -2.72
CA LYS A 43 5.73 19.90 -3.51
C LYS A 43 5.47 19.89 -5.01
N GLY A 44 4.39 19.25 -5.44
CA GLY A 44 4.02 19.20 -6.85
C GLY A 44 4.82 18.20 -7.69
N TRP A 45 5.63 17.35 -7.05
CA TRP A 45 6.39 16.33 -7.75
C TRP A 45 5.53 15.20 -8.25
N LEU A 46 4.47 14.87 -7.51
CA LEU A 46 3.54 13.80 -7.86
C LEU A 46 2.10 14.32 -7.79
N ASN A 47 1.22 13.67 -8.56
CA ASN A 47 -0.20 13.95 -8.57
C ASN A 47 -0.88 13.15 -7.46
N GLU A 48 -2.04 13.64 -6.96
CA GLU A 48 -2.83 12.93 -5.95
C GLU A 48 -3.22 11.51 -6.35
N LYS A 49 -3.28 11.23 -7.63
CA LYS A 49 -3.59 9.89 -8.14
C LYS A 49 -2.59 8.83 -7.68
N VAL A 50 -1.39 9.24 -7.28
CA VAL A 50 -0.37 8.31 -6.79
C VAL A 50 -0.82 7.62 -5.50
N ILE A 51 -1.68 8.26 -4.70
CA ILE A 51 -2.22 7.66 -3.46
C ILE A 51 -2.97 6.37 -3.81
N MET A 52 -3.95 6.47 -4.71
CA MET A 52 -4.73 5.31 -5.14
C MET A 52 -3.85 4.29 -5.86
N GLU A 53 -2.93 4.75 -6.72
CA GLU A 53 -2.05 3.86 -7.45
C GLU A 53 -1.15 3.04 -6.52
N SER A 54 -0.62 3.66 -5.46
CA SER A 54 0.21 2.93 -4.49
C SER A 54 -0.61 1.85 -3.78
N LEU A 55 -1.86 2.14 -3.43
CA LEU A 55 -2.72 1.18 -2.76
C LEU A 55 -3.17 0.06 -3.70
N LEU A 56 -3.45 0.39 -4.96
CA LEU A 56 -3.78 -0.62 -5.96
C LEU A 56 -2.62 -1.58 -6.22
N SER A 57 -1.38 -1.11 -6.08
CA SER A 57 -0.21 -1.98 -6.25
C SER A 57 -0.20 -3.11 -5.22
N PHE A 58 -0.63 -2.83 -3.97
CA PHE A 58 -0.76 -3.87 -2.95
C PHE A 58 -1.82 -4.90 -3.35
N LYS A 59 -2.95 -4.44 -3.85
CA LYS A 59 -4.02 -5.32 -4.29
C LYS A 59 -3.57 -6.20 -5.45
N ARG A 60 -2.86 -5.62 -6.42
CA ARG A 60 -2.32 -6.37 -7.56
C ARG A 60 -1.32 -7.43 -7.11
N ALA A 61 -0.57 -7.15 -6.06
CA ALA A 61 0.38 -8.11 -5.50
C ALA A 61 -0.31 -9.25 -4.75
N GLY A 62 -1.60 -9.10 -4.43
CA GLY A 62 -2.38 -10.15 -3.78
C GLY A 62 -2.73 -9.89 -2.33
N ALA A 63 -2.51 -8.68 -1.81
CA ALA A 63 -2.86 -8.37 -0.43
C ALA A 63 -4.38 -8.44 -0.23
N ASN A 64 -4.80 -9.04 0.87
CA ASN A 64 -6.19 -9.14 1.27
C ASN A 64 -6.69 -7.86 1.94
N GLY A 65 -5.79 -7.14 2.59
CA GLY A 65 -6.11 -5.89 3.24
C GLY A 65 -4.88 -5.01 3.34
N ILE A 66 -5.10 -3.72 3.53
CA ILE A 66 -4.03 -2.71 3.55
C ILE A 66 -4.24 -1.80 4.74
N LEU A 67 -3.21 -1.65 5.58
CA LEU A 67 -3.17 -0.65 6.63
C LEU A 67 -2.42 0.56 6.08
N THR A 68 -3.06 1.73 6.11
CA THR A 68 -2.45 2.94 5.57
C THR A 68 -2.99 4.18 6.28
N TYR A 69 -2.14 5.21 6.38
CA TYR A 69 -2.56 6.51 6.90
C TYR A 69 -3.47 7.27 5.92
N PHE A 70 -3.55 6.81 4.66
CA PHE A 70 -4.47 7.40 3.67
C PHE A 70 -5.88 6.82 3.75
N ALA A 71 -6.16 5.92 4.68
CA ALA A 71 -7.42 5.17 4.71
C ALA A 71 -8.66 6.06 4.63
N LEU A 72 -8.72 7.14 5.41
CA LEU A 72 -9.87 8.04 5.41
C LEU A 72 -10.04 8.78 4.07
N GLU A 73 -8.94 9.27 3.52
CA GLU A 73 -8.97 9.99 2.24
C GLU A 73 -9.46 9.08 1.10
N ILE A 74 -9.00 7.83 1.10
CA ILE A 74 -9.38 6.86 0.09
C ILE A 74 -10.82 6.40 0.25
N ALA A 75 -11.26 6.21 1.49
CA ALA A 75 -12.65 5.80 1.76
C ALA A 75 -13.65 6.83 1.24
N GLU A 76 -13.32 8.11 1.32
CA GLU A 76 -14.18 9.18 0.80
C GLU A 76 -14.30 9.15 -0.73
N LYS A 77 -13.33 8.58 -1.43
CA LYS A 77 -13.30 8.51 -2.89
C LYS A 77 -13.90 7.22 -3.45
N LEU A 78 -14.20 6.28 -2.59
CA LEU A 78 -14.84 5.04 -2.97
C LEU A 78 -16.36 5.17 -2.87
#